data_b6dcef7e04d7bbf921f39a28e3aada01
#
_entry.id   b6dcef7e04d7bbf921f39a28e3aada01
#
_cell.length_a   1.000
_cell.length_b   1.000
_cell.length_c   1.000
_cell.angle_alpha   90.00
_cell.angle_beta   90.00
_cell.angle_gamma   90.00
#
_symmetry.space_group_name_H-M   'P 1'
#
loop_
_entity.id
_entity.type
_entity.pdbx_description
1 polymer ?
#
loop_
_entity_poly.entity_id
_entity_poly.type
_entity_poly.pdbx_seq_one_letter_code
_entity_poly.pdbx_strand_id
1 'polypeptide(L)'
;MKRRIPYALTLTLALLVSGLALAQQASPAKPSVPKGWSFTFPDGNQDTGKQLFIKMECYACHTIKLPKESLAARPGNVGPKLTGYSVLPKDYLASSITKAHTVVAAPGYTVKEGKAAMGNYNHFLTVQELIDLVAFLKHGATTPAK
;
A
#
# COMPACT_ATOMS: atom_id res chain seq x y z
N MET A 1 16.64 -5.34 84.32
CA MET A 1 16.93 -6.21 83.18
C MET A 1 16.73 -5.38 81.89
N LYS A 2 17.79 -4.91 81.26
CA LYS A 2 17.76 -4.14 79.98
C LYS A 2 17.84 -5.12 78.83
N ARG A 3 16.72 -5.30 78.11
CA ARG A 3 16.68 -6.09 76.87
C ARG A 3 17.46 -5.35 75.76
N ARG A 4 18.60 -5.91 75.38
CA ARG A 4 19.33 -5.46 74.18
C ARG A 4 18.66 -6.03 72.96
N ILE A 5 17.98 -5.20 72.20
CA ILE A 5 17.43 -5.57 70.91
C ILE A 5 18.63 -5.70 69.94
N PRO A 6 18.83 -6.82 69.26
CA PRO A 6 19.97 -6.96 68.36
C PRO A 6 19.73 -6.10 67.10
N TYR A 7 20.59 -5.11 66.94
CA TYR A 7 20.61 -4.21 65.76
C TYR A 7 20.82 -4.96 64.42
N ALA A 8 21.16 -6.25 64.49
CA ALA A 8 21.29 -7.09 63.28
C ALA A 8 19.98 -7.36 62.55
N LEU A 9 18.83 -7.32 63.25
CA LEU A 9 17.54 -7.61 62.61
C LEU A 9 16.95 -6.42 61.85
N THR A 10 17.36 -5.22 62.20
CA THR A 10 16.86 -3.98 61.54
C THR A 10 17.61 -3.66 60.25
N LEU A 11 18.89 -4.11 60.13
CA LEU A 11 19.68 -3.85 58.93
C LEU A 11 19.27 -4.74 57.75
N THR A 12 18.86 -5.99 58.04
CA THR A 12 18.43 -6.93 57.00
C THR A 12 17.08 -6.57 56.35
N LEU A 13 16.18 -5.93 57.10
CA LEU A 13 14.88 -5.51 56.59
C LEU A 13 15.01 -4.29 55.67
N ALA A 14 15.96 -3.38 55.94
CA ALA A 14 16.20 -2.20 55.12
C ALA A 14 16.77 -2.55 53.71
N LEU A 15 17.55 -3.63 53.61
CA LEU A 15 18.13 -4.08 52.33
C LEU A 15 17.10 -4.79 51.43
N LEU A 16 16.07 -5.40 52.00
CA LEU A 16 15.03 -6.07 51.23
C LEU A 16 14.02 -5.09 50.60
N VAL A 17 13.81 -3.92 51.17
CA VAL A 17 12.90 -2.91 50.63
C VAL A 17 13.54 -2.13 49.46
N SER A 18 14.87 -2.01 49.45
CA SER A 18 15.61 -1.28 48.39
C SER A 18 15.66 -2.06 47.05
N GLY A 19 15.44 -3.36 47.05
CA GLY A 19 15.50 -4.21 45.86
C GLY A 19 14.25 -4.21 45.00
N LEU A 20 13.10 -3.74 45.52
CA LEU A 20 11.82 -3.75 44.76
C LEU A 20 11.56 -2.49 43.93
N ALA A 21 12.40 -1.46 44.06
CA ALA A 21 12.18 -0.18 43.35
C ALA A 21 12.79 -0.12 41.93
N LEU A 22 13.52 -1.16 41.47
CA LEU A 22 14.25 -1.13 40.18
C LEU A 22 13.56 -1.89 39.02
N ALA A 23 12.37 -2.40 39.21
CA ALA A 23 11.68 -3.20 38.18
C ALA A 23 10.50 -2.49 37.49
N GLN A 24 10.45 -1.18 37.49
CA GLN A 24 9.58 -0.45 36.60
C GLN A 24 10.29 -0.24 35.25
N GLN A 25 10.52 -1.34 34.55
CA GLN A 25 10.88 -1.24 33.13
C GLN A 25 9.69 -0.59 32.41
N ALA A 26 9.88 0.64 31.95
CA ALA A 26 8.92 1.31 31.09
C ALA A 26 8.62 0.38 29.91
N SER A 27 7.39 -0.04 29.79
CA SER A 27 6.95 -0.80 28.61
C SER A 27 7.36 -0.04 27.36
N PRO A 28 7.96 -0.70 26.37
CA PRO A 28 8.35 -0.03 25.13
C PRO A 28 7.15 0.70 24.56
N ALA A 29 7.29 1.99 24.28
CA ALA A 29 6.25 2.80 23.71
C ALA A 29 5.74 2.12 22.43
N LYS A 30 4.41 2.00 22.28
CA LYS A 30 3.84 1.48 21.05
C LYS A 30 4.30 2.33 19.86
N PRO A 31 4.79 1.71 18.76
CA PRO A 31 5.09 2.44 17.55
C PRO A 31 3.87 3.27 17.13
N SER A 32 4.07 4.52 16.83
CA SER A 32 3.02 5.43 16.36
C SER A 32 3.56 6.32 15.26
N VAL A 33 2.67 6.75 14.37
CA VAL A 33 3.02 7.76 13.35
C VAL A 33 3.15 9.12 14.01
N PRO A 34 4.12 9.95 13.61
CA PRO A 34 4.24 11.32 14.10
C PRO A 34 2.95 12.12 13.87
N LYS A 35 2.63 13.02 14.81
CA LYS A 35 1.48 13.91 14.66
C LYS A 35 1.62 14.76 13.40
N GLY A 36 0.57 14.80 12.58
CA GLY A 36 0.58 15.52 11.30
C GLY A 36 1.24 14.77 10.14
N TRP A 37 1.68 13.53 10.33
CA TRP A 37 2.15 12.72 9.22
C TRP A 37 1.00 12.42 8.24
N SER A 38 1.26 12.64 6.96
CA SER A 38 0.35 12.28 5.87
C SER A 38 1.16 11.75 4.70
N PHE A 39 0.55 10.89 3.92
CA PHE A 39 1.11 10.42 2.67
C PHE A 39 0.29 10.97 1.50
N THR A 40 0.98 11.62 0.57
CA THR A 40 0.39 12.02 -0.71
C THR A 40 1.05 11.21 -1.81
N PHE A 41 0.25 10.55 -2.64
CA PHE A 41 0.78 9.78 -3.76
C PHE A 41 1.47 10.74 -4.74
N PRO A 42 2.75 10.51 -5.09
CA PRO A 42 3.54 11.42 -5.92
C PRO A 42 2.92 11.63 -7.31
N ASP A 43 3.29 12.73 -7.95
CA ASP A 43 3.03 12.94 -9.36
C ASP A 43 4.08 12.22 -10.20
N GLY A 44 3.63 11.60 -11.28
CA GLY A 44 4.46 10.86 -12.21
C GLY A 44 4.42 11.45 -13.61
N ASN A 45 5.20 10.85 -14.50
CA ASN A 45 5.24 11.21 -15.91
C ASN A 45 4.25 10.34 -16.71
N GLN A 46 3.21 10.96 -17.27
CA GLN A 46 2.17 10.25 -18.03
C GLN A 46 2.69 9.61 -19.33
N ASP A 47 3.70 10.21 -19.99
CA ASP A 47 4.24 9.68 -21.25
C ASP A 47 5.11 8.45 -20.98
N THR A 48 5.92 8.48 -19.92
CA THR A 48 6.64 7.31 -19.44
C THR A 48 5.67 6.21 -19.01
N GLY A 49 4.61 6.57 -18.29
CA GLY A 49 3.55 5.63 -17.90
C GLY A 49 2.86 4.98 -19.09
N LYS A 50 2.61 5.74 -20.17
CA LYS A 50 2.07 5.19 -21.42
C LYS A 50 3.03 4.18 -22.06
N GLN A 51 4.31 4.52 -22.13
CA GLN A 51 5.34 3.60 -22.66
C GLN A 51 5.40 2.31 -21.84
N LEU A 52 5.30 2.42 -20.51
CA LEU A 52 5.25 1.27 -19.61
C LEU A 52 3.98 0.44 -19.82
N PHE A 53 2.83 1.07 -19.98
CA PHE A 53 1.57 0.40 -20.28
C PHE A 53 1.66 -0.46 -21.54
N ILE A 54 2.37 0.03 -22.55
CA ILE A 54 2.63 -0.70 -23.80
C ILE A 54 3.69 -1.79 -23.58
N LYS A 55 4.81 -1.46 -22.95
CA LYS A 55 5.93 -2.38 -22.69
C LYS A 55 5.51 -3.59 -21.85
N MET A 56 4.68 -3.35 -20.84
CA MET A 56 4.14 -4.39 -19.94
C MET A 56 2.91 -5.09 -20.51
N GLU A 57 2.55 -4.80 -21.75
CA GLU A 57 1.40 -5.37 -22.47
C GLU A 57 0.06 -5.26 -21.72
N CYS A 58 -0.12 -4.23 -20.90
CA CYS A 58 -1.37 -4.02 -20.15
C CYS A 58 -2.60 -3.97 -21.08
N TYR A 59 -2.40 -3.45 -22.30
CA TYR A 59 -3.42 -3.44 -23.35
C TYR A 59 -3.83 -4.85 -23.83
N ALA A 60 -3.06 -5.91 -23.54
CA ALA A 60 -3.46 -7.27 -23.87
C ALA A 60 -4.78 -7.65 -23.21
N CYS A 61 -5.03 -7.12 -22.01
CA CYS A 61 -6.26 -7.34 -21.24
C CYS A 61 -7.14 -6.10 -21.10
N HIS A 62 -6.58 -4.89 -21.20
CA HIS A 62 -7.29 -3.64 -20.94
C HIS A 62 -7.44 -2.78 -22.20
N THR A 63 -8.65 -2.37 -22.49
CA THR A 63 -8.90 -1.34 -23.49
C THR A 63 -8.86 0.03 -22.83
N ILE A 64 -8.11 0.96 -23.42
CA ILE A 64 -8.07 2.36 -23.01
C ILE A 64 -8.24 3.26 -24.24
N LYS A 65 -9.19 4.21 -24.19
CA LYS A 65 -9.40 5.19 -25.23
C LYS A 65 -8.69 6.49 -24.85
N LEU A 66 -7.78 6.92 -25.68
CA LEU A 66 -7.01 8.15 -25.54
C LEU A 66 -7.56 9.21 -26.54
N PRO A 67 -7.27 10.51 -26.36
CA PRO A 67 -7.78 11.55 -27.24
C PRO A 67 -7.46 11.36 -28.73
N LYS A 68 -6.31 10.79 -29.06
CA LYS A 68 -5.83 10.63 -30.44
C LYS A 68 -5.71 9.18 -30.89
N GLU A 69 -5.87 8.22 -30.00
CA GLU A 69 -5.68 6.79 -30.29
C GLU A 69 -6.50 5.91 -29.35
N SER A 70 -6.64 4.66 -29.68
CA SER A 70 -7.24 3.66 -28.79
C SER A 70 -6.29 2.46 -28.73
N LEU A 71 -5.91 2.08 -27.53
CA LEU A 71 -5.23 0.82 -27.28
C LEU A 71 -6.33 -0.20 -26.96
N ALA A 72 -6.60 -1.06 -27.94
CA ALA A 72 -7.66 -2.05 -27.82
C ALA A 72 -7.09 -3.35 -27.25
N ALA A 73 -7.85 -3.96 -26.35
CA ALA A 73 -7.54 -5.27 -25.84
C ALA A 73 -7.61 -6.35 -26.93
N ARG A 74 -6.84 -7.38 -26.77
CA ARG A 74 -6.89 -8.58 -27.63
C ARG A 74 -8.25 -9.28 -27.48
N PRO A 75 -8.71 -10.03 -28.49
CA PRO A 75 -9.90 -10.87 -28.37
C PRO A 75 -9.81 -11.80 -27.15
N GLY A 76 -10.91 -11.96 -26.42
CA GLY A 76 -10.93 -12.73 -25.17
C GLY A 76 -10.45 -11.97 -23.93
N ASN A 77 -10.30 -10.66 -24.02
CA ASN A 77 -9.95 -9.78 -22.91
C ASN A 77 -10.86 -9.98 -21.69
N VAL A 78 -10.22 -10.10 -20.53
CA VAL A 78 -10.89 -10.28 -19.22
C VAL A 78 -10.76 -9.06 -18.32
N GLY A 79 -10.04 -8.03 -18.75
CA GLY A 79 -9.81 -6.81 -17.98
C GLY A 79 -10.90 -5.75 -18.20
N PRO A 80 -11.18 -4.89 -17.22
CA PRO A 80 -12.09 -3.76 -17.41
C PRO A 80 -11.54 -2.74 -18.41
N LYS A 81 -12.45 -2.01 -19.06
CA LYS A 81 -12.10 -0.84 -19.85
C LYS A 81 -11.60 0.27 -18.92
N LEU A 82 -10.42 0.79 -19.18
CA LEU A 82 -9.77 1.80 -18.32
C LEU A 82 -10.16 3.24 -18.69
N THR A 83 -10.88 3.45 -19.79
CA THR A 83 -11.41 4.77 -20.12
C THR A 83 -12.32 5.29 -19.02
N GLY A 84 -12.03 6.48 -18.51
CA GLY A 84 -12.78 7.08 -17.39
C GLY A 84 -12.22 6.75 -16.00
N TYR A 85 -11.18 5.93 -15.89
CA TYR A 85 -10.55 5.62 -14.61
C TYR A 85 -9.76 6.79 -14.00
N SER A 86 -9.61 7.88 -14.75
CA SER A 86 -9.01 9.14 -14.24
C SER A 86 -9.70 9.72 -13.00
N VAL A 87 -10.97 9.40 -12.76
CA VAL A 87 -11.71 9.85 -11.58
C VAL A 87 -11.32 9.10 -10.30
N LEU A 88 -10.73 7.91 -10.43
CA LEU A 88 -10.39 7.07 -9.27
C LEU A 88 -9.17 7.63 -8.51
N PRO A 89 -9.07 7.42 -7.19
CA PRO A 89 -7.92 7.83 -6.40
C PRO A 89 -6.62 7.17 -6.89
N LYS A 90 -5.49 7.88 -6.78
CA LYS A 90 -4.17 7.38 -7.23
C LYS A 90 -3.75 6.12 -6.45
N ASP A 91 -3.97 6.09 -5.15
CA ASP A 91 -3.66 4.96 -4.27
C ASP A 91 -4.49 3.72 -4.61
N TYR A 92 -5.77 3.91 -5.00
CA TYR A 92 -6.60 2.82 -5.50
C TYR A 92 -6.04 2.24 -6.81
N LEU A 93 -5.65 3.09 -7.76
CA LEU A 93 -5.06 2.66 -9.03
C LEU A 93 -3.73 1.90 -8.79
N ALA A 94 -2.88 2.44 -7.92
CA ALA A 94 -1.62 1.79 -7.54
C ALA A 94 -1.86 0.42 -6.88
N SER A 95 -2.81 0.34 -5.96
CA SER A 95 -3.18 -0.92 -5.29
C SER A 95 -3.76 -1.94 -6.28
N SER A 96 -4.55 -1.50 -7.26
CA SER A 96 -5.12 -2.37 -8.29
C SER A 96 -4.04 -2.98 -9.19
N ILE A 97 -2.93 -2.28 -9.42
CA ILE A 97 -1.78 -2.79 -10.19
C ILE A 97 -0.95 -3.76 -9.35
N THR A 98 -0.66 -3.40 -8.11
CA THR A 98 0.30 -4.16 -7.27
C THR A 98 -0.34 -5.30 -6.48
N LYS A 99 -1.64 -5.22 -6.21
CA LYS A 99 -2.41 -6.16 -5.38
C LYS A 99 -3.74 -6.53 -6.04
N ALA A 100 -3.72 -6.82 -7.34
CA ALA A 100 -4.91 -7.11 -8.12
C ALA A 100 -5.79 -8.21 -7.50
N HIS A 101 -5.20 -9.18 -6.80
CA HIS A 101 -5.93 -10.25 -6.13
C HIS A 101 -6.70 -9.81 -4.87
N THR A 102 -6.34 -8.67 -4.29
CA THR A 102 -6.99 -8.14 -3.07
C THR A 102 -7.91 -6.96 -3.36
N VAL A 103 -7.65 -6.23 -4.43
CA VAL A 103 -8.50 -5.15 -4.92
C VAL A 103 -9.43 -5.77 -5.97
N VAL A 104 -10.58 -6.22 -5.51
CA VAL A 104 -11.53 -6.93 -6.37
C VAL A 104 -12.04 -5.99 -7.45
N ALA A 105 -11.75 -6.33 -8.69
CA ALA A 105 -12.43 -5.77 -9.84
C ALA A 105 -13.93 -6.10 -9.80
N ALA A 106 -14.73 -5.45 -10.64
CA ALA A 106 -16.14 -5.71 -10.78
C ALA A 106 -16.41 -7.22 -10.98
N PRO A 107 -17.57 -7.74 -10.51
CA PRO A 107 -17.95 -9.14 -10.72
C PRO A 107 -17.82 -9.55 -12.18
N GLY A 108 -17.26 -10.72 -12.45
CA GLY A 108 -17.03 -11.24 -13.81
C GLY A 108 -15.57 -11.12 -14.30
N TYR A 109 -14.73 -10.35 -13.61
CA TYR A 109 -13.30 -10.24 -13.94
C TYR A 109 -12.39 -11.14 -13.08
N THR A 110 -12.95 -12.02 -12.30
CA THR A 110 -12.19 -13.02 -11.53
C THR A 110 -12.11 -14.32 -12.31
N VAL A 111 -10.95 -14.94 -12.30
CA VAL A 111 -10.77 -16.31 -12.80
C VAL A 111 -11.24 -17.33 -11.76
N LYS A 112 -11.17 -18.63 -12.12
CA LYS A 112 -11.48 -19.74 -11.22
C LYS A 112 -10.90 -19.51 -9.81
N GLU A 113 -11.63 -19.85 -8.77
CA GLU A 113 -11.26 -19.75 -7.37
C GLU A 113 -11.21 -18.32 -6.79
N GLY A 114 -11.91 -17.38 -7.40
CA GLY A 114 -12.00 -16.01 -6.87
C GLY A 114 -10.72 -15.16 -7.00
N LYS A 115 -9.72 -15.64 -7.77
CA LYS A 115 -8.50 -14.88 -8.02
C LYS A 115 -8.66 -13.99 -9.25
N ALA A 116 -8.13 -12.77 -9.17
CA ALA A 116 -8.09 -11.88 -10.32
C ALA A 116 -7.24 -12.49 -11.46
N ALA A 117 -7.71 -12.32 -12.70
CA ALA A 117 -6.94 -12.72 -13.88
C ALA A 117 -5.67 -11.87 -14.05
N MET A 118 -5.69 -10.64 -13.55
CA MET A 118 -4.54 -9.75 -13.56
C MET A 118 -3.48 -10.25 -12.57
N GLY A 119 -2.24 -10.38 -13.03
CA GLY A 119 -1.09 -10.77 -12.20
C GLY A 119 -0.68 -9.68 -11.19
N ASN A 120 0.20 -10.03 -10.28
CA ASN A 120 0.83 -9.11 -9.33
C ASN A 120 2.04 -8.46 -9.99
N TYR A 121 1.95 -7.14 -10.24
CA TYR A 121 3.03 -6.39 -10.90
C TYR A 121 4.07 -5.82 -9.93
N ASN A 122 3.90 -5.97 -8.62
CA ASN A 122 4.84 -5.52 -7.60
C ASN A 122 6.24 -6.14 -7.69
N HIS A 123 6.41 -7.24 -8.42
CA HIS A 123 7.71 -7.88 -8.66
C HIS A 123 8.38 -7.42 -9.97
N PHE A 124 7.68 -6.67 -10.81
CA PHE A 124 8.12 -6.29 -12.15
C PHE A 124 8.29 -4.80 -12.35
N LEU A 125 7.74 -4.00 -11.44
CA LEU A 125 7.76 -2.55 -11.49
C LEU A 125 8.61 -1.98 -10.36
N THR A 126 9.42 -0.99 -10.68
CA THR A 126 9.98 -0.10 -9.68
C THR A 126 8.88 0.81 -9.12
N VAL A 127 9.15 1.44 -7.99
CA VAL A 127 8.21 2.42 -7.39
C VAL A 127 7.95 3.58 -8.36
N GLN A 128 8.98 4.08 -9.06
CA GLN A 128 8.82 5.15 -10.03
C GLN A 128 7.96 4.73 -11.23
N GLU A 129 8.17 3.54 -11.77
CA GLU A 129 7.35 3.01 -12.85
C GLU A 129 5.87 2.86 -12.46
N LEU A 130 5.59 2.45 -11.22
CA LEU A 130 4.24 2.42 -10.71
C LEU A 130 3.62 3.83 -10.65
N ILE A 131 4.38 4.82 -10.17
CA ILE A 131 3.95 6.21 -10.09
C ILE A 131 3.62 6.75 -11.50
N ASP A 132 4.46 6.47 -12.48
CA ASP A 132 4.28 6.88 -13.87
C ASP A 132 3.07 6.21 -14.53
N LEU A 133 2.86 4.91 -14.29
CA LEU A 133 1.66 4.20 -14.74
C LEU A 133 0.38 4.81 -14.17
N VAL A 134 0.39 5.13 -12.88
CA VAL A 134 -0.76 5.81 -12.24
C VAL A 134 -0.98 7.18 -12.84
N ALA A 135 0.08 7.96 -13.12
CA ALA A 135 -0.03 9.23 -13.80
C ALA A 135 -0.65 9.08 -15.20
N PHE A 136 -0.25 8.08 -15.97
CA PHE A 136 -0.87 7.78 -17.26
C PHE A 136 -2.37 7.49 -17.13
N LEU A 137 -2.77 6.63 -16.18
CA LEU A 137 -4.19 6.31 -15.96
C LEU A 137 -5.01 7.52 -15.50
N LYS A 138 -4.40 8.43 -14.74
CA LYS A 138 -5.05 9.66 -14.25
C LYS A 138 -5.22 10.70 -15.35
N HIS A 139 -4.28 10.84 -16.27
CA HIS A 139 -4.25 11.91 -17.27
C HIS A 139 -4.55 11.40 -18.69
N GLY A 140 -4.08 10.19 -19.03
CA GLY A 140 -4.27 9.60 -20.35
C GLY A 140 -5.66 8.99 -20.57
N ALA A 141 -6.31 8.54 -19.50
CA ALA A 141 -7.60 7.86 -19.56
C ALA A 141 -8.79 8.82 -19.41
N THR A 142 -8.62 10.10 -19.72
CA THR A 142 -9.72 11.06 -19.69
C THR A 142 -10.77 10.70 -20.73
N THR A 143 -12.04 10.76 -20.35
CA THR A 143 -13.15 10.66 -21.30
C THR A 143 -13.00 11.82 -22.31
N PRO A 144 -13.03 11.57 -23.63
CA PRO A 144 -13.06 12.67 -24.58
C PRO A 144 -14.23 13.57 -24.22
N ALA A 145 -14.02 14.88 -24.18
CA ALA A 145 -15.12 15.83 -24.13
C ALA A 145 -16.09 15.50 -25.25
N LYS A 146 -17.37 15.40 -24.92
CA LYS A 146 -18.43 15.23 -25.92
C LYS A 146 -18.49 16.45 -26.83
#